data_ba83decd6d375d2247333eaed623cbf4
#
_entry.id   ba83decd6d375d2247333eaed623cbf4
#
_cell.length_a   1.000
_cell.length_b   1.000
_cell.length_c   1.000
_cell.angle_alpha   90.00
_cell.angle_beta   90.00
_cell.angle_gamma   90.00
#
_symmetry.space_group_name_H-M   'P 1'
#
loop_
_entity.id
_entity.type
_entity.pdbx_description
1 polymer ?
#
loop_
_entity_poly.entity_id
_entity_poly.type
_entity_poly.pdbx_seq_one_letter_code
_entity_poly.pdbx_strand_id
1 'polypeptide(L)'
;MLMPKRVKRRRVHRGRMTGKCTKGNKIAYGDFGLVATEPGWIKSNQIEAARVAMTRFIKRGGKVWIDIFPHKPVTKKPADSRMGSGKGSVEYWVAVVKPGRVLFEMAGVPEDIAKEAMRLAGHKLPVKTKFVKKEAEVAQEIKEEGGEG
;
A
#
# COMPACT_ATOMS: atom_id res chain seq x y z
N MET A 1 1.56 3.93 -15.36
CA MET A 1 1.80 4.01 -13.91
C MET A 1 0.77 4.91 -13.24
N LEU A 2 0.54 4.65 -11.97
CA LEU A 2 -0.38 5.47 -11.19
C LEU A 2 0.21 6.84 -10.92
N MET A 3 -0.54 7.88 -11.24
CA MET A 3 -0.15 9.27 -10.99
C MET A 3 -1.40 10.10 -10.74
N PRO A 4 -1.31 11.16 -9.91
CA PRO A 4 -2.44 12.06 -9.75
C PRO A 4 -2.75 12.77 -11.07
N LYS A 5 -4.04 12.89 -11.38
CA LYS A 5 -4.48 13.61 -12.58
C LYS A 5 -4.23 15.09 -12.46
N ARG A 6 -4.30 15.62 -11.25
CA ARG A 6 -4.14 17.03 -10.99
C ARG A 6 -3.36 17.22 -9.69
N VAL A 7 -2.39 18.11 -9.73
CA VAL A 7 -1.53 18.39 -8.58
C VAL A 7 -1.52 19.88 -8.31
N LYS A 8 -1.93 20.27 -7.11
CA LYS A 8 -1.89 21.67 -6.69
C LYS A 8 -0.46 22.14 -6.50
N ARG A 9 0.39 21.24 -6.06
CA ARG A 9 1.79 21.50 -5.83
C ARG A 9 2.59 20.32 -6.35
N ARG A 10 3.60 20.60 -7.16
CA ARG A 10 4.45 19.54 -7.69
C ARG A 10 5.48 19.03 -6.71
N ARG A 11 5.85 19.87 -5.76
CA ARG A 11 6.86 19.52 -4.77
C ARG A 11 6.29 19.67 -3.40
N VAL A 12 6.54 18.67 -2.56
CA VAL A 12 6.14 18.68 -1.16
C VAL A 12 7.36 18.38 -0.31
N HIS A 13 7.34 18.87 0.91
CA HIS A 13 8.42 18.58 1.84
C HIS A 13 8.33 17.13 2.30
N ARG A 14 9.48 16.56 2.61
CA ARG A 14 9.54 15.24 3.19
C ARG A 14 8.87 15.28 4.57
N GLY A 15 7.84 14.46 4.75
CA GLY A 15 7.13 14.39 5.99
C GLY A 15 7.78 13.41 6.97
N ARG A 16 7.29 13.41 8.19
CA ARG A 16 7.67 12.43 9.18
C ARG A 16 7.03 11.09 8.87
N MET A 17 7.81 10.04 9.01
CA MET A 17 7.34 8.67 8.80
C MET A 17 7.26 7.91 10.11
N THR A 18 6.76 8.58 11.15
CA THR A 18 6.64 8.00 12.48
C THR A 18 5.17 7.83 12.84
N GLY A 19 4.92 7.00 13.84
CA GLY A 19 3.57 6.76 14.33
C GLY A 19 2.85 5.66 13.57
N LYS A 20 1.66 5.34 14.03
CA LYS A 20 0.82 4.33 13.43
C LYS A 20 -0.19 4.97 12.49
N CYS A 21 -0.62 4.19 11.50
CA CYS A 21 -1.67 4.63 10.60
C CYS A 21 -3.00 4.72 11.35
N THR A 22 -3.66 5.89 11.24
CA THR A 22 -4.99 6.08 11.81
C THR A 22 -6.09 5.95 10.78
N LYS A 23 -5.74 6.07 9.50
CA LYS A 23 -6.67 5.90 8.39
C LYS A 23 -6.20 4.77 7.50
N GLY A 24 -7.14 4.04 6.93
CA GLY A 24 -6.81 2.96 6.01
C GLY A 24 -6.19 1.76 6.68
N ASN A 25 -6.46 1.56 7.97
CA ASN A 25 -5.95 0.42 8.73
C ASN A 25 -6.95 -0.73 8.82
N LYS A 26 -8.05 -0.64 8.11
CA LYS A 26 -9.07 -1.69 8.08
C LYS A 26 -9.39 -2.07 6.65
N ILE A 27 -9.69 -3.34 6.45
CA ILE A 27 -10.15 -3.83 5.16
C ILE A 27 -11.57 -3.32 4.92
N ALA A 28 -11.78 -2.63 3.80
CA ALA A 28 -13.06 -2.00 3.49
C ALA A 28 -13.89 -2.80 2.49
N TYR A 29 -13.25 -3.33 1.46
CA TYR A 29 -13.96 -3.93 0.32
C TYR A 29 -13.75 -5.43 0.18
N GLY A 30 -12.59 -5.94 0.51
CA GLY A 30 -12.22 -7.34 0.29
C GLY A 30 -12.42 -8.21 1.51
N ASP A 31 -12.05 -9.47 1.37
CA ASP A 31 -12.05 -10.44 2.45
C ASP A 31 -10.69 -10.57 3.11
N PHE A 32 -9.65 -10.21 2.37
CA PHE A 32 -8.26 -10.32 2.80
C PHE A 32 -7.52 -9.04 2.46
N GLY A 33 -6.46 -8.78 3.19
CA GLY A 33 -5.67 -7.59 2.95
C GLY A 33 -4.17 -7.83 3.17
N LEU A 34 -3.38 -6.99 2.54
CA LEU A 34 -1.94 -6.93 2.75
C LEU A 34 -1.64 -5.63 3.47
N VAL A 35 -1.04 -5.73 4.63
CA VAL A 35 -0.83 -4.60 5.54
C VAL A 35 0.65 -4.35 5.70
N ALA A 36 1.05 -3.07 5.65
CA ALA A 36 2.43 -2.69 5.92
C ALA A 36 2.72 -2.82 7.41
N THR A 37 3.87 -3.39 7.73
CA THR A 37 4.30 -3.54 9.12
C THR A 37 5.40 -2.56 9.50
N GLU A 38 5.90 -1.82 8.53
CA GLU A 38 6.90 -0.78 8.75
C GLU A 38 6.59 0.43 7.86
N PRO A 39 7.11 1.62 8.21
CA PRO A 39 6.89 2.79 7.37
C PRO A 39 7.75 2.72 6.11
N GLY A 40 7.32 3.40 5.08
CA GLY A 40 8.10 3.49 3.86
C GLY A 40 7.40 4.25 2.75
N TRP A 41 8.12 4.45 1.69
CA TRP A 41 7.62 5.05 0.46
C TRP A 41 7.51 3.97 -0.60
N ILE A 42 6.33 3.82 -1.16
CA ILE A 42 6.08 2.82 -2.19
C ILE A 42 5.90 3.55 -3.51
N LYS A 43 6.76 3.26 -4.47
CA LYS A 43 6.72 3.89 -5.78
C LYS A 43 5.55 3.35 -6.60
N SER A 44 5.07 4.15 -7.53
CA SER A 44 3.96 3.76 -8.40
C SER A 44 4.26 2.47 -9.17
N ASN A 45 5.50 2.29 -9.63
CA ASN A 45 5.87 1.07 -10.35
C ASN A 45 5.90 -0.16 -9.44
N GLN A 46 6.20 0.02 -8.15
CA GLN A 46 6.15 -1.07 -7.18
C GLN A 46 4.71 -1.48 -6.89
N ILE A 47 3.81 -0.50 -6.77
CA ILE A 47 2.38 -0.75 -6.60
C ILE A 47 1.87 -1.55 -7.79
N GLU A 48 2.21 -1.13 -8.99
CA GLU A 48 1.78 -1.80 -10.21
C GLU A 48 2.35 -3.22 -10.31
N ALA A 49 3.62 -3.39 -9.97
CA ALA A 49 4.24 -4.72 -9.98
C ALA A 49 3.58 -5.67 -9.00
N ALA A 50 3.24 -5.18 -7.80
CA ALA A 50 2.53 -5.98 -6.80
C ALA A 50 1.15 -6.37 -7.29
N ARG A 51 0.42 -5.43 -7.88
CA ARG A 51 -0.91 -5.70 -8.46
C ARG A 51 -0.84 -6.78 -9.52
N VAL A 52 0.12 -6.67 -10.43
CA VAL A 52 0.29 -7.65 -11.49
C VAL A 52 0.62 -9.03 -10.93
N ALA A 53 1.49 -9.09 -9.93
CA ALA A 53 1.84 -10.37 -9.30
C ALA A 53 0.62 -11.06 -8.70
N MET A 54 -0.23 -10.29 -8.01
CA MET A 54 -1.46 -10.83 -7.43
C MET A 54 -2.44 -11.28 -8.49
N THR A 55 -2.70 -10.44 -9.48
CA THR A 55 -3.71 -10.75 -10.50
C THR A 55 -3.30 -11.94 -11.36
N ARG A 56 -2.02 -12.09 -11.64
CA ARG A 56 -1.53 -13.27 -12.37
C ARG A 56 -1.73 -14.55 -11.59
N PHE A 57 -1.49 -14.50 -10.29
CA PHE A 57 -1.62 -15.67 -9.46
C PHE A 57 -3.06 -16.13 -9.30
N ILE A 58 -3.97 -15.19 -9.04
CA ILE A 58 -5.39 -15.54 -8.88
C ILE A 58 -6.11 -15.68 -10.20
N LYS A 59 -5.46 -15.27 -11.29
CA LYS A 59 -6.03 -15.30 -12.64
C LYS A 59 -7.35 -14.54 -12.70
N ARG A 60 -8.42 -15.19 -13.11
CA ARG A 60 -9.74 -14.55 -13.21
C ARG A 60 -10.65 -14.83 -12.03
N GLY A 61 -10.12 -15.52 -11.02
CA GLY A 61 -10.96 -16.05 -9.96
C GLY A 61 -11.32 -15.06 -8.86
N GLY A 62 -10.76 -13.88 -8.87
CA GLY A 62 -10.99 -12.96 -7.77
C GLY A 62 -10.95 -11.52 -8.18
N LYS A 63 -11.03 -10.67 -7.16
CA LYS A 63 -11.02 -9.22 -7.32
C LYS A 63 -9.97 -8.61 -6.41
N VAL A 64 -9.25 -7.60 -6.92
CA VAL A 64 -8.18 -6.92 -6.19
C VAL A 64 -8.49 -5.44 -6.15
N TRP A 65 -8.29 -4.84 -4.99
CA TRP A 65 -8.36 -3.39 -4.79
C TRP A 65 -7.00 -2.88 -4.37
N ILE A 66 -6.66 -1.69 -4.85
CA ILE A 66 -5.46 -0.98 -4.41
C ILE A 66 -5.93 0.13 -3.50
N ASP A 67 -5.53 0.07 -2.23
CA ASP A 67 -6.00 1.01 -1.21
C ASP A 67 -5.07 2.19 -0.97
N ILE A 68 -3.95 2.23 -1.69
CA ILE A 68 -3.00 3.34 -1.60
C ILE A 68 -2.84 3.98 -2.97
N PHE A 69 -2.48 5.25 -2.97
CA PHE A 69 -2.25 5.98 -4.21
C PHE A 69 -0.95 6.78 -4.11
N PRO A 70 -0.12 6.77 -5.15
CA PRO A 70 1.15 7.49 -5.12
C PRO A 70 0.93 8.96 -5.46
N HIS A 71 0.59 9.76 -4.46
CA HIS A 71 0.30 11.18 -4.67
C HIS A 71 1.42 12.12 -4.22
N LYS A 72 2.49 11.59 -3.65
CA LYS A 72 3.64 12.41 -3.27
C LYS A 72 4.68 12.41 -4.37
N PRO A 73 5.02 13.59 -4.94
CA PRO A 73 6.07 13.67 -5.94
C PRO A 73 7.45 13.62 -5.29
N VAL A 74 8.36 12.92 -5.92
CA VAL A 74 9.75 12.87 -5.49
C VAL A 74 10.62 13.42 -6.61
N THR A 75 11.44 14.39 -6.28
CA THR A 75 12.34 15.01 -7.22
C THR A 75 13.74 14.49 -6.99
N LYS A 76 14.49 14.37 -8.06
CA LYS A 76 15.88 13.99 -8.00
C LYS A 76 16.70 15.06 -8.71
N LYS A 77 17.70 15.56 -8.01
CA LYS A 77 18.61 16.51 -8.62
C LYS A 77 19.50 15.78 -9.61
N PRO A 78 19.60 16.25 -10.86
CA PRO A 78 20.52 15.61 -11.82
C PRO A 78 21.93 15.60 -11.30
N ALA A 79 22.69 14.57 -11.64
CA ALA A 79 24.07 14.41 -11.17
C ALA A 79 24.96 15.59 -11.58
N ASP A 80 24.68 16.19 -12.73
CA ASP A 80 25.41 17.34 -13.25
C ASP A 80 24.80 18.68 -12.86
N SER A 81 23.76 18.67 -12.05
CA SER A 81 23.11 19.88 -11.59
C SER A 81 24.01 20.66 -10.66
N ARG A 82 24.16 21.94 -10.93
CA ARG A 82 24.95 22.82 -10.10
C ARG A 82 24.17 23.29 -8.89
N MET A 83 24.90 23.61 -7.83
CA MET A 83 24.28 24.21 -6.64
C MET A 83 23.60 25.51 -7.03
N GLY A 84 22.42 25.72 -6.47
CA GLY A 84 21.64 26.92 -6.73
C GLY A 84 20.72 26.85 -7.94
N SER A 85 20.81 25.80 -8.73
CA SER A 85 19.90 25.65 -9.88
C SER A 85 18.52 25.14 -9.50
N GLY A 86 18.21 25.05 -8.23
CA GLY A 86 16.91 24.64 -7.73
C GLY A 86 16.67 23.16 -7.77
N LYS A 87 15.43 22.76 -7.43
CA LYS A 87 15.04 21.36 -7.44
C LYS A 87 14.85 20.89 -8.87
N GLY A 88 15.17 19.63 -9.11
CA GLY A 88 14.88 19.00 -10.38
C GLY A 88 13.40 18.81 -10.61
N SER A 89 13.04 18.34 -11.77
CA SER A 89 11.65 17.99 -12.10
C SER A 89 11.24 16.75 -11.30
N VAL A 90 9.93 16.55 -11.22
CA VAL A 90 9.38 15.34 -10.58
C VAL A 90 9.87 14.11 -11.33
N GLU A 91 10.48 13.19 -10.63
CA GLU A 91 11.03 11.98 -11.24
C GLU A 91 10.09 10.81 -11.09
N TYR A 92 9.45 10.68 -9.93
CA TYR A 92 8.50 9.60 -9.70
C TYR A 92 7.54 9.98 -8.58
N TRP A 93 6.49 9.18 -8.44
CA TRP A 93 5.45 9.39 -7.44
C TRP A 93 5.46 8.24 -6.45
N VAL A 94 5.21 8.54 -5.20
CA VAL A 94 5.19 7.53 -4.13
C VAL A 94 3.96 7.68 -3.26
N ALA A 95 3.55 6.56 -2.67
CA ALA A 95 2.60 6.53 -1.58
C ALA A 95 3.41 6.44 -0.29
N VAL A 96 3.11 7.33 0.65
CA VAL A 96 3.73 7.30 1.98
C VAL A 96 2.87 6.45 2.87
N VAL A 97 3.44 5.38 3.41
CA VAL A 97 2.70 4.46 4.26
C VAL A 97 3.30 4.38 5.65
N LYS A 98 2.43 4.14 6.63
CA LYS A 98 2.80 3.93 8.02
C LYS A 98 2.43 2.51 8.42
N PRO A 99 3.03 1.99 9.50
CA PRO A 99 2.66 0.65 9.98
C PRO A 99 1.16 0.55 10.24
N GLY A 100 0.57 -0.56 9.79
CA GLY A 100 -0.86 -0.79 9.94
C GLY A 100 -1.70 -0.38 8.75
N ARG A 101 -1.11 0.27 7.75
CA ARG A 101 -1.84 0.69 6.55
C ARG A 101 -2.16 -0.52 5.68
N VAL A 102 -3.42 -0.66 5.29
CA VAL A 102 -3.82 -1.66 4.30
C VAL A 102 -3.40 -1.17 2.93
N LEU A 103 -2.62 -1.97 2.23
CA LEU A 103 -2.08 -1.62 0.91
C LEU A 103 -2.95 -2.16 -0.22
N PHE A 104 -3.35 -3.41 -0.11
CA PHE A 104 -4.16 -4.09 -1.11
C PHE A 104 -5.21 -4.92 -0.43
N GLU A 105 -6.32 -5.14 -1.13
CA GLU A 105 -7.39 -6.03 -0.67
C GLU A 105 -7.72 -7.03 -1.76
N MET A 106 -8.25 -8.16 -1.35
CA MET A 106 -8.60 -9.24 -2.27
C MET A 106 -9.87 -9.94 -1.80
N ALA A 107 -10.69 -10.35 -2.74
CA ALA A 107 -11.90 -11.10 -2.46
C ALA A 107 -12.19 -12.09 -3.59
N GLY A 108 -13.08 -13.04 -3.31
CA GLY A 108 -13.53 -13.99 -4.31
C GLY A 108 -12.57 -15.15 -4.55
N VAL A 109 -11.61 -15.38 -3.67
CA VAL A 109 -10.67 -16.50 -3.76
C VAL A 109 -10.56 -17.17 -2.40
N PRO A 110 -10.18 -18.45 -2.35
CA PRO A 110 -9.91 -19.12 -1.08
C PRO A 110 -8.75 -18.47 -0.33
N GLU A 111 -8.75 -18.61 0.98
CA GLU A 111 -7.74 -18.00 1.84
C GLU A 111 -6.31 -18.42 1.47
N ASP A 112 -6.08 -19.68 1.20
CA ASP A 112 -4.75 -20.18 0.86
C ASP A 112 -4.21 -19.55 -0.43
N ILE A 113 -5.09 -19.36 -1.42
CA ILE A 113 -4.76 -18.70 -2.68
C ILE A 113 -4.48 -17.22 -2.45
N ALA A 114 -5.34 -16.56 -1.65
CA ALA A 114 -5.15 -15.15 -1.33
C ALA A 114 -3.84 -14.92 -0.56
N LYS A 115 -3.54 -15.79 0.38
CA LYS A 115 -2.31 -15.69 1.18
C LYS A 115 -1.06 -15.78 0.30
N GLU A 116 -1.04 -16.72 -0.62
CA GLU A 116 0.09 -16.89 -1.54
C GLU A 116 0.20 -15.72 -2.51
N ALA A 117 -0.93 -15.25 -3.05
CA ALA A 117 -0.94 -14.09 -3.94
C ALA A 117 -0.40 -12.86 -3.23
N MET A 118 -0.82 -12.63 -1.98
CA MET A 118 -0.36 -11.49 -1.20
C MET A 118 1.13 -11.62 -0.84
N ARG A 119 1.62 -12.83 -0.61
CA ARG A 119 3.05 -13.06 -0.37
C ARG A 119 3.86 -12.64 -1.59
N LEU A 120 3.41 -13.02 -2.78
CA LEU A 120 4.07 -12.63 -4.03
C LEU A 120 4.07 -11.12 -4.21
N ALA A 121 2.94 -10.48 -3.90
CA ALA A 121 2.85 -9.03 -3.98
C ALA A 121 3.82 -8.36 -3.00
N GLY A 122 3.92 -8.89 -1.79
CA GLY A 122 4.81 -8.35 -0.78
C GLY A 122 6.27 -8.32 -1.22
N HIS A 123 6.68 -9.31 -2.02
CA HIS A 123 8.05 -9.34 -2.55
C HIS A 123 8.36 -8.20 -3.51
N LYS A 124 7.34 -7.55 -4.06
CA LYS A 124 7.52 -6.41 -4.97
C LYS A 124 7.54 -5.07 -4.24
N LEU A 125 7.27 -5.08 -2.96
CA LEU A 125 7.16 -3.86 -2.16
C LEU A 125 8.42 -3.63 -1.33
N PRO A 126 8.78 -2.35 -1.08
CA PRO A 126 9.98 -2.02 -0.32
C PRO A 126 9.80 -2.09 1.19
N VAL A 127 8.58 -2.35 1.66
CA VAL A 127 8.26 -2.42 3.08
C VAL A 127 7.85 -3.84 3.43
N LYS A 128 8.04 -4.20 4.68
CA LYS A 128 7.57 -5.48 5.20
C LYS A 128 6.05 -5.45 5.32
N THR A 129 5.43 -6.57 5.02
CA THR A 129 3.99 -6.68 4.98
C THR A 129 3.54 -7.95 5.68
N LYS A 130 2.25 -7.98 6.03
CA LYS A 130 1.63 -9.20 6.55
C LYS A 130 0.25 -9.38 5.94
N PHE A 131 -0.16 -10.62 5.83
CA PHE A 131 -1.49 -10.99 5.37
C PHE A 131 -2.47 -10.90 6.52
N VAL A 132 -3.63 -10.30 6.28
CA VAL A 132 -4.69 -10.21 7.28
C VAL A 132 -6.02 -10.59 6.66
N LYS A 133 -6.91 -11.08 7.49
CA LYS A 133 -8.30 -11.33 7.10
C LYS A 133 -9.15 -10.14 7.47
N LYS A 134 -10.22 -9.95 6.74
CA LYS A 134 -11.17 -8.90 7.06
C LYS A 134 -11.75 -9.13 8.44
N GLU A 135 -11.73 -8.09 9.24
CA GLU A 135 -12.31 -8.11 10.57
C GLU A 135 -13.82 -7.90 10.54
N ALA A 136 -14.48 -8.48 9.54
CA ALA A 136 -15.93 -8.47 9.46
C ALA A 136 -16.54 -9.12 10.69
N GLU A 137 -15.81 -10.04 11.25
CA GLU A 137 -16.20 -10.76 12.45
C GLU A 137 -15.77 -10.05 13.72
N VAL A 138 -15.23 -8.85 13.61
CA VAL A 138 -14.68 -8.11 14.75
C VAL A 138 -15.68 -7.99 15.88
N ALA A 139 -16.93 -7.69 15.57
CA ALA A 139 -17.95 -7.57 16.60
C ALA A 139 -18.15 -8.90 17.32
N GLN A 140 -18.09 -9.99 16.60
CA GLN A 140 -18.21 -11.31 17.16
C GLN A 140 -16.99 -11.67 17.98
N GLU A 141 -15.82 -11.42 17.44
CA GLU A 141 -14.57 -11.64 18.14
C GLU A 141 -14.50 -10.83 19.44
N ILE A 142 -14.89 -9.57 19.36
CA ILE A 142 -14.94 -8.71 20.54
C ILE A 142 -15.91 -9.26 21.57
N LYS A 143 -17.03 -9.76 21.13
CA LYS A 143 -17.98 -10.39 22.04
C LYS A 143 -17.41 -11.63 22.69
N GLU A 144 -16.70 -12.43 21.93
CA GLU A 144 -16.05 -13.63 22.44
C GLU A 144 -15.01 -13.26 23.48
N GLU A 145 -14.16 -12.34 23.14
CA GLU A 145 -13.16 -11.84 24.06
C GLU A 145 -13.77 -11.19 25.29
N GLY A 146 -14.76 -10.36 25.07
CA GLY A 146 -15.47 -9.72 26.16
C GLY A 146 -16.26 -10.70 27.00
N GLY A 147 -16.78 -11.77 26.39
CA GLY A 147 -17.47 -12.83 27.08
C GLY A 147 -16.56 -13.70 27.91
N GLU A 148 -15.33 -13.82 27.47
CA GLU A 148 -14.32 -14.59 28.17
C GLU A 148 -13.67 -13.79 29.29
N GLY A 149 -13.57 -12.49 29.10
CA GLY A 149 -12.85 -11.62 30.02
C GLY A 149 -13.72 -10.98 31.04
#